data_784dc5ee0cb653ae49917a63a4643e62
#
_entry.id   784dc5ee0cb653ae49917a63a4643e62
#
_cell.length_a   1.000
_cell.length_b   1.000
_cell.length_c   1.000
_cell.angle_alpha   90.00
_cell.angle_beta   90.00
_cell.angle_gamma   90.00
#
_symmetry.space_group_name_H-M   'P 1'
#
loop_
_entity.id
_entity.type
_entity.pdbx_description
1 polymer ?
#
loop_
_entity_poly.entity_id
_entity_poly.type
_entity_poly.pdbx_seq_one_letter_code
_entity_poly.pdbx_strand_id
1 'polypeptide(L)'
;MSTSHATPRILVIDADLDAIETARFALWRSHTACRFEWFDDAEVANASLLTQALCRSRDLPALILLDPRKFPGTEGYELLRTLCVYQQLAHIPLVLFTESPLCSDFAQEQDSRIWYAAKPALAADHMDLVTRCVQKRLRQPEFH
;
A
#
# COMPACT_ATOMS: atom_id res chain seq x y z
N MET A 1 -20.36 23.03 -3.31
CA MET A 1 -20.01 22.31 -3.41
C MET A 1 -19.05 21.93 -2.89
N SER A 2 -18.86 21.48 -2.32
CA SER A 2 -17.87 21.25 -1.76
C SER A 2 -17.28 20.17 -2.03
N THR A 3 -16.52 20.12 -2.40
CA THR A 3 -15.85 19.12 -2.52
C THR A 3 -15.09 18.82 -1.48
N SER A 4 -15.45 18.10 -0.72
CA SER A 4 -14.62 17.68 0.23
C SER A 4 -13.51 17.00 -0.33
N HIS A 5 -12.44 17.42 -0.22
CA HIS A 5 -11.30 16.70 -0.49
C HIS A 5 -11.06 15.78 0.66
N ALA A 6 -11.57 14.62 0.59
CA ALA A 6 -11.32 13.63 1.60
C ALA A 6 -9.83 13.40 1.70
N THR A 7 -9.34 13.36 2.91
CA THR A 7 -7.95 13.04 3.15
C THR A 7 -7.65 11.65 2.60
N PRO A 8 -6.57 11.47 1.86
CA PRO A 8 -6.28 10.18 1.26
C PRO A 8 -5.99 9.10 2.30
N ARG A 9 -6.42 7.89 2.01
CA ARG A 9 -6.18 6.75 2.87
C ARG A 9 -4.90 6.05 2.43
N ILE A 10 -4.01 5.82 3.38
CA ILE A 10 -2.80 5.04 3.16
C ILE A 10 -2.97 3.76 3.94
N LEU A 11 -2.94 2.62 3.26
CA LEU A 11 -3.19 1.33 3.88
C LEU A 11 -1.91 0.51 3.91
N VAL A 12 -1.53 0.06 5.10
CA VAL A 12 -0.35 -0.80 5.28
C VAL A 12 -0.83 -2.18 5.68
N ILE A 13 -0.39 -3.19 4.95
CA ILE A 13 -0.75 -4.58 5.22
C ILE A 13 0.52 -5.37 5.42
N ASP A 14 0.78 -5.77 6.66
CA ASP A 14 2.04 -6.40 7.03
C ASP A 14 1.82 -7.20 8.31
N ALA A 15 2.36 -8.40 8.38
CA ALA A 15 2.24 -9.22 9.57
C ALA A 15 3.14 -8.73 10.71
N ASP A 16 4.10 -7.85 10.40
CA ASP A 16 5.05 -7.35 11.39
C ASP A 16 4.55 -6.03 11.95
N LEU A 17 4.13 -6.03 13.21
CA LEU A 17 3.62 -4.82 13.84
C LEU A 17 4.67 -3.71 13.93
N ASP A 18 5.94 -4.06 14.02
CA ASP A 18 6.99 -3.05 14.03
C ASP A 18 7.05 -2.31 12.70
N ALA A 19 6.81 -3.00 11.60
CA ALA A 19 6.78 -2.35 10.29
C ALA A 19 5.59 -1.41 10.19
N ILE A 20 4.45 -1.80 10.74
CA ILE A 20 3.27 -0.95 10.74
C ILE A 20 3.52 0.31 11.56
N GLU A 21 4.10 0.16 12.75
CA GLU A 21 4.40 1.31 13.60
C GLU A 21 5.44 2.23 12.96
N THR A 22 6.42 1.65 12.29
CA THR A 22 7.43 2.44 11.58
C THR A 22 6.78 3.30 10.50
N ALA A 23 5.86 2.71 9.75
CA ALA A 23 5.16 3.45 8.69
C ALA A 23 4.28 4.56 9.29
N ARG A 24 3.57 4.24 10.35
CA ARG A 24 2.71 5.23 11.01
C ARG A 24 3.54 6.41 11.52
N PHE A 25 4.65 6.10 12.18
CA PHE A 25 5.50 7.14 12.74
C PHE A 25 6.12 8.00 11.64
N ALA A 26 6.50 7.39 10.52
CA ALA A 26 7.07 8.12 9.40
C ALA A 26 6.11 9.17 8.88
N LEU A 27 4.84 8.80 8.72
CA LEU A 27 3.85 9.71 8.20
C LEU A 27 3.49 10.79 9.20
N TRP A 28 3.46 10.44 10.49
CA TRP A 28 3.23 11.43 11.52
C TRP A 28 4.38 12.43 11.59
N ARG A 29 5.62 11.93 11.57
CA ARG A 29 6.79 12.79 11.68
C ARG A 29 6.91 13.75 10.49
N SER A 30 6.54 13.30 9.30
CA SER A 30 6.63 14.12 8.10
C SER A 30 5.43 15.03 7.91
N HIS A 31 4.49 15.02 8.86
CA HIS A 31 3.28 15.82 8.80
C HIS A 31 2.49 15.58 7.51
N THR A 32 2.50 14.34 7.06
CA THR A 32 1.76 13.98 5.84
C THR A 32 0.26 13.90 6.17
N ALA A 33 -0.53 14.68 5.45
CA ALA A 33 -1.98 14.69 5.67
C ALA A 33 -2.61 13.47 5.02
N CYS A 34 -2.89 12.45 5.81
CA CYS A 34 -3.49 11.22 5.31
C CYS A 34 -4.20 10.49 6.44
N ARG A 35 -5.09 9.58 6.08
CA ARG A 35 -5.70 8.67 7.04
C ARG A 35 -4.88 7.39 6.99
N PHE A 36 -4.29 7.01 8.10
CA PHE A 36 -3.47 5.82 8.18
C PHE A 36 -4.32 4.65 8.64
N GLU A 37 -4.33 3.58 7.86
CA GLU A 37 -5.05 2.36 8.21
C GLU A 37 -4.12 1.18 8.02
N TRP A 38 -4.36 0.10 8.72
CA TRP A 38 -3.47 -1.04 8.64
C TRP A 38 -4.21 -2.34 8.94
N PHE A 39 -3.66 -3.43 8.41
CA PHE A 39 -4.10 -4.77 8.74
C PHE A 39 -2.86 -5.61 8.99
N ASP A 40 -2.89 -6.40 10.05
CA ASP A 40 -1.83 -7.36 10.30
C ASP A 40 -2.29 -8.79 9.99
N ASP A 41 -3.44 -8.93 9.35
CA ASP A 41 -4.00 -10.22 8.99
C ASP A 41 -4.45 -10.12 7.53
N ALA A 42 -3.87 -10.97 6.69
CA ALA A 42 -4.13 -10.90 5.26
C ALA A 42 -5.54 -11.30 4.89
N GLU A 43 -6.14 -12.23 5.64
CA GLU A 43 -7.50 -12.65 5.32
C GLU A 43 -8.50 -11.54 5.65
N VAL A 44 -8.29 -10.85 6.76
CA VAL A 44 -9.14 -9.74 7.13
C VAL A 44 -9.00 -8.60 6.11
N ALA A 45 -7.77 -8.31 5.69
CA ALA A 45 -7.53 -7.30 4.68
C ALA A 45 -8.21 -7.67 3.37
N ASN A 46 -8.11 -8.94 2.98
CA ASN A 46 -8.71 -9.41 1.74
C ASN A 46 -10.22 -9.26 1.76
N ALA A 47 -10.85 -9.64 2.87
CA ALA A 47 -12.30 -9.52 3.00
C ALA A 47 -12.73 -8.05 2.95
N SER A 48 -11.98 -7.18 3.61
CA SER A 48 -12.30 -5.75 3.62
C SER A 48 -12.21 -5.15 2.23
N LEU A 49 -11.14 -5.45 1.50
CA LEU A 49 -10.94 -4.90 0.16
C LEU A 49 -11.95 -5.47 -0.83
N LEU A 50 -12.28 -6.75 -0.71
CA LEU A 50 -13.29 -7.34 -1.56
C LEU A 50 -14.66 -6.70 -1.31
N THR A 51 -15.00 -6.45 -0.07
CA THR A 51 -16.26 -5.80 0.27
C THR A 51 -16.31 -4.42 -0.37
N GLN A 52 -15.21 -3.67 -0.27
CA GLN A 52 -15.16 -2.34 -0.88
C GLN A 52 -15.31 -2.40 -2.39
N ALA A 53 -14.69 -3.39 -3.02
CA ALA A 53 -14.78 -3.55 -4.47
C ALA A 53 -16.19 -3.93 -4.89
N LEU A 54 -16.81 -4.87 -4.18
CA LEU A 54 -18.12 -5.34 -4.54
C LEU A 54 -19.20 -4.29 -4.26
N CYS A 55 -19.00 -3.46 -3.26
CA CYS A 55 -19.93 -2.39 -2.97
C CYS A 55 -19.63 -1.13 -3.77
N ARG A 56 -18.61 -1.18 -4.63
CA ARG A 56 -18.22 -0.05 -5.47
C ARG A 56 -17.94 1.20 -4.65
N SER A 57 -17.21 1.01 -3.56
CA SER A 57 -16.86 2.11 -2.69
C SER A 57 -16.07 3.15 -3.44
N ARG A 58 -16.32 4.42 -3.17
CA ARG A 58 -15.53 5.49 -3.75
C ARG A 58 -14.36 5.88 -2.88
N ASP A 59 -14.33 5.37 -1.65
CA ASP A 59 -13.28 5.73 -0.71
C ASP A 59 -12.28 4.59 -0.63
N LEU A 60 -11.61 4.33 -1.75
CA LEU A 60 -10.58 3.31 -1.79
C LEU A 60 -9.25 3.88 -1.35
N PRO A 61 -8.31 3.04 -0.91
CA PRO A 61 -6.98 3.54 -0.55
C PRO A 61 -6.31 4.28 -1.70
N ALA A 62 -5.61 5.35 -1.37
CA ALA A 62 -4.81 6.06 -2.35
C ALA A 62 -3.49 5.35 -2.62
N LEU A 63 -3.04 4.56 -1.66
CA LEU A 63 -1.80 3.80 -1.77
C LEU A 63 -1.87 2.63 -0.81
N ILE A 64 -1.39 1.47 -1.23
CA ILE A 64 -1.28 0.29 -0.37
C ILE A 64 0.19 -0.09 -0.29
N LEU A 65 0.70 -0.30 0.93
CA LEU A 65 2.02 -0.88 1.14
C LEU A 65 1.80 -2.30 1.65
N LEU A 66 2.24 -3.27 0.89
CA LEU A 66 1.98 -4.68 1.19
C LEU A 66 3.26 -5.49 1.24
N ASP A 67 3.45 -6.23 2.34
CA ASP A 67 4.50 -7.22 2.42
C ASP A 67 3.81 -8.59 2.50
N PRO A 68 3.73 -9.33 1.39
CA PRO A 68 3.00 -10.60 1.38
C PRO A 68 3.77 -11.76 1.99
N ARG A 69 5.06 -11.58 2.25
CA ARG A 69 5.94 -12.71 2.57
C ARG A 69 5.76 -13.27 3.95
N LYS A 70 5.38 -12.44 4.92
CA LYS A 70 5.36 -12.86 6.31
C LYS A 70 4.03 -13.39 6.80
N PHE A 71 3.03 -13.39 5.95
CA PHE A 71 1.75 -13.98 6.32
C PHE A 71 1.81 -15.49 6.19
N PRO A 72 1.03 -16.23 6.98
CA PRO A 72 1.06 -17.69 6.91
C PRO A 72 0.65 -18.21 5.55
N GLY A 73 1.28 -19.29 5.13
CA GLY A 73 0.91 -19.97 3.90
C GLY A 73 0.92 -19.05 2.70
N THR A 74 -0.15 -19.03 1.95
CA THR A 74 -0.27 -18.22 0.74
C THR A 74 -1.16 -17.01 0.93
N GLU A 75 -1.57 -16.70 2.16
CA GLU A 75 -2.57 -15.67 2.40
C GLU A 75 -2.17 -14.30 1.85
N GLY A 76 -0.90 -13.92 2.02
CA GLY A 76 -0.43 -12.64 1.51
C GLY A 76 -0.45 -12.57 -0.01
N TYR A 77 -0.13 -13.68 -0.65
CA TYR A 77 -0.12 -13.73 -2.11
C TYR A 77 -1.54 -13.82 -2.67
N GLU A 78 -2.46 -14.39 -1.94
CA GLU A 78 -3.87 -14.40 -2.33
C GLU A 78 -4.43 -12.99 -2.28
N LEU A 79 -4.02 -12.21 -1.29
CA LEU A 79 -4.42 -10.82 -1.19
C LEU A 79 -3.86 -10.04 -2.39
N LEU A 80 -2.60 -10.27 -2.73
CA LEU A 80 -2.01 -9.63 -3.89
C LEU A 80 -2.79 -9.97 -5.15
N ARG A 81 -3.21 -11.22 -5.29
CA ARG A 81 -4.00 -11.63 -6.43
C ARG A 81 -5.33 -10.88 -6.49
N THR A 82 -5.99 -10.73 -5.34
CA THR A 82 -7.24 -9.97 -5.27
C THR A 82 -7.03 -8.55 -5.78
N LEU A 83 -5.93 -7.92 -5.38
CA LEU A 83 -5.63 -6.54 -5.79
C LEU A 83 -5.35 -6.44 -7.29
N CYS A 84 -4.95 -7.52 -7.92
CA CYS A 84 -4.66 -7.51 -9.35
C CYS A 84 -5.84 -7.92 -10.21
N VAL A 85 -6.71 -8.81 -9.69
CA VAL A 85 -7.79 -9.37 -10.48
C VAL A 85 -9.04 -8.51 -10.50
N TYR A 86 -9.39 -7.90 -9.37
CA TYR A 86 -10.63 -7.13 -9.32
C TYR A 86 -10.41 -5.75 -9.90
N GLN A 87 -11.18 -5.42 -10.92
CA GLN A 87 -11.00 -4.19 -11.66
C GLN A 87 -11.10 -2.95 -10.78
N GLN A 88 -11.97 -2.96 -9.80
CA GLN A 88 -12.13 -1.83 -8.91
C GLN A 88 -10.90 -1.58 -8.04
N LEU A 89 -10.08 -2.62 -7.83
CA LEU A 89 -8.88 -2.51 -7.00
C LEU A 89 -7.61 -2.38 -7.84
N ALA A 90 -7.69 -2.71 -9.11
CA ALA A 90 -6.51 -2.82 -9.97
C ALA A 90 -5.86 -1.47 -10.28
N HIS A 91 -6.53 -0.37 -9.94
CA HIS A 91 -5.97 0.96 -10.18
C HIS A 91 -5.28 1.54 -8.95
N ILE A 92 -5.37 0.88 -7.80
CA ILE A 92 -4.79 1.42 -6.58
C ILE A 92 -3.27 1.25 -6.65
N PRO A 93 -2.51 2.33 -6.50
CA PRO A 93 -1.05 2.20 -6.46
C PRO A 93 -0.60 1.31 -5.32
N LEU A 94 0.39 0.48 -5.57
CA LEU A 94 0.81 -0.55 -4.64
C LEU A 94 2.33 -0.55 -4.51
N VAL A 95 2.84 -0.48 -3.29
CA VAL A 95 4.25 -0.73 -3.00
C VAL A 95 4.32 -2.15 -2.49
N LEU A 96 4.99 -3.03 -3.22
CA LEU A 96 5.09 -4.42 -2.88
C LEU A 96 6.50 -4.71 -2.39
N PHE A 97 6.62 -5.15 -1.14
CA PHE A 97 7.93 -5.48 -0.59
C PHE A 97 8.36 -6.87 -1.02
N THR A 98 9.58 -6.97 -1.51
CA THR A 98 10.15 -8.21 -2.01
C THR A 98 11.54 -8.40 -1.46
N GLU A 99 12.11 -9.57 -1.64
CA GLU A 99 13.47 -9.81 -1.21
C GLU A 99 14.49 -9.39 -2.23
N SER A 100 14.13 -9.33 -3.48
CA SER A 100 15.08 -9.05 -4.53
C SER A 100 14.74 -7.77 -5.25
N PRO A 101 15.50 -6.72 -5.02
CA PRO A 101 15.26 -5.46 -5.72
C PRO A 101 15.53 -5.54 -7.22
N LEU A 102 16.23 -6.57 -7.67
CA LEU A 102 16.48 -6.71 -9.10
C LEU A 102 15.24 -7.09 -9.89
N CYS A 103 14.30 -7.74 -9.25
CA CYS A 103 13.06 -8.09 -9.93
C CYS A 103 12.15 -6.91 -10.04
N SER A 104 12.41 -5.84 -9.28
CA SER A 104 11.48 -4.75 -9.22
C SER A 104 11.50 -3.89 -10.47
N ASP A 105 12.66 -3.63 -11.05
CA ASP A 105 12.72 -2.77 -12.23
C ASP A 105 11.98 -3.39 -13.39
N PHE A 106 12.18 -4.69 -13.59
CA PHE A 106 11.54 -5.37 -14.69
C PHE A 106 10.03 -5.44 -14.51
N ALA A 107 9.58 -5.69 -13.31
CA ALA A 107 8.15 -5.79 -13.05
C ALA A 107 7.48 -4.43 -13.14
N GLN A 108 8.16 -3.35 -12.76
CA GLN A 108 7.61 -2.02 -12.89
C GLN A 108 7.36 -1.63 -14.32
N GLU A 109 8.14 -2.12 -15.24
CA GLU A 109 7.92 -1.82 -16.64
C GLU A 109 6.62 -2.42 -17.15
N GLN A 110 6.20 -3.53 -16.56
CA GLN A 110 5.00 -4.20 -17.01
C GLN A 110 3.74 -3.66 -16.34
N ASP A 111 3.86 -3.17 -15.12
CA ASP A 111 2.70 -2.63 -14.43
C ASP A 111 3.16 -1.41 -13.62
N SER A 112 2.96 -0.24 -14.17
CA SER A 112 3.46 0.99 -13.59
C SER A 112 2.79 1.37 -12.28
N ARG A 113 1.70 0.74 -11.91
CA ARG A 113 1.08 1.05 -10.64
C ARG A 113 1.71 0.28 -9.49
N ILE A 114 2.48 -0.77 -9.74
CA ILE A 114 3.13 -1.55 -8.70
C ILE A 114 4.59 -1.17 -8.62
N TRP A 115 5.01 -0.74 -7.43
CA TRP A 115 6.40 -0.45 -7.17
C TRP A 115 6.96 -1.55 -6.30
N TYR A 116 8.00 -2.20 -6.75
CA TYR A 116 8.64 -3.27 -5.99
C TYR A 116 9.79 -2.67 -5.19
N ALA A 117 9.88 -2.97 -3.92
CA ALA A 117 10.89 -2.41 -3.06
C ALA A 117 11.44 -3.46 -2.10
N ALA A 118 12.72 -3.36 -1.78
CA ALA A 118 13.29 -4.17 -0.72
C ALA A 118 12.98 -3.47 0.60
N LYS A 119 12.51 -4.24 1.59
CA LYS A 119 12.17 -3.68 2.88
C LYS A 119 13.47 -3.39 3.63
N PRO A 120 13.74 -2.14 3.99
CA PRO A 120 14.99 -1.83 4.66
C PRO A 120 15.10 -2.48 6.03
N ALA A 121 16.31 -2.88 6.40
CA ALA A 121 16.53 -3.48 7.70
C ALA A 121 16.54 -2.44 8.82
N LEU A 122 16.99 -1.23 8.52
CA LEU A 122 17.04 -0.17 9.54
C LEU A 122 15.74 0.62 9.54
N ALA A 123 15.22 0.88 10.73
CA ALA A 123 13.96 1.59 10.86
C ALA A 123 14.01 2.98 10.20
N ALA A 124 15.13 3.68 10.32
CA ALA A 124 15.25 5.01 9.73
C ALA A 124 15.11 4.95 8.20
N ASP A 125 15.73 3.95 7.58
CA ASP A 125 15.64 3.80 6.12
C ASP A 125 14.23 3.38 5.70
N HIS A 126 13.59 2.56 6.51
CA HIS A 126 12.21 2.15 6.24
C HIS A 126 11.28 3.37 6.32
N MET A 127 11.46 4.22 7.32
CA MET A 127 10.68 5.44 7.44
C MET A 127 10.87 6.35 6.24
N ASP A 128 12.12 6.50 5.78
CA ASP A 128 12.40 7.34 4.62
C ASP A 128 11.74 6.78 3.37
N LEU A 129 11.77 5.47 3.21
CA LEU A 129 11.14 4.83 2.06
C LEU A 129 9.63 5.07 2.07
N VAL A 130 8.98 4.87 3.21
CA VAL A 130 7.54 5.08 3.33
C VAL A 130 7.20 6.53 3.02
N THR A 131 7.93 7.46 3.62
CA THR A 131 7.68 8.88 3.42
C THR A 131 7.80 9.25 1.95
N ARG A 132 8.85 8.76 1.28
CA ARG A 132 9.05 9.08 -0.15
C ARG A 132 7.95 8.49 -1.02
N CYS A 133 7.55 7.27 -0.76
CA CYS A 133 6.49 6.62 -1.56
C CYS A 133 5.18 7.37 -1.41
N VAL A 134 4.82 7.72 -0.18
CA VAL A 134 3.56 8.38 0.07
C VAL A 134 3.57 9.79 -0.51
N GLN A 135 4.65 10.53 -0.31
CA GLN A 135 4.72 11.89 -0.83
C GLN A 135 4.71 11.91 -2.34
N LYS A 136 5.40 10.97 -2.95
CA LYS A 136 5.40 10.88 -4.40
C LYS A 136 4.00 10.61 -4.93
N ARG A 137 3.28 9.71 -4.30
CA ARG A 137 1.92 9.39 -4.72
C ARG A 137 0.99 10.59 -4.52
N LEU A 138 1.09 11.27 -3.39
CA LEU A 138 0.18 12.36 -3.09
C LEU A 138 0.48 13.63 -3.89
N ARG A 139 1.72 13.79 -4.33
CA ARG A 139 2.05 14.94 -5.14
C ARG A 139 1.68 14.80 -6.59
N GLN A 140 1.49 13.59 -7.06
CA GLN A 140 1.18 13.41 -8.44
C GLN A 140 -0.27 13.66 -8.65
N PRO A 141 -0.59 14.69 -9.37
CA PRO A 141 -1.98 14.95 -9.62
C PRO A 141 -2.47 13.90 -10.54
N GLU A 142 -3.76 13.62 -10.39
CA GLU A 142 -4.19 12.66 -11.10
C GLU A 142 -4.88 13.20 -12.11
N PHE A 143 -4.54 13.79 -13.12
CA PHE A 143 -5.29 14.19 -13.97
C PHE A 143 -4.94 13.58 -15.07
N HIS A 144 -5.40 13.30 -15.60
CA HIS A 144 -5.27 12.82 -16.79
C HIS A 144 -6.14 11.93 -17.03
#